data_b4806b616727911cbee91c610d4152a7
#
_entry.id   b4806b616727911cbee91c610d4152a7
#
_cell.length_a   1.000
_cell.length_b   1.000
_cell.length_c   1.000
_cell.angle_alpha   90.00
_cell.angle_beta   90.00
_cell.angle_gamma   90.00
#
_symmetry.space_group_name_H-M   'P 1'
#
loop_
_entity.id
_entity.type
_entity.pdbx_description
1 polymer ?
#
loop_
_entity_poly.entity_id
_entity_poly.type
_entity_poly.pdbx_seq_one_letter_code
_entity_poly.pdbx_strand_id
1 'polypeptide(L)'
;SSNAGNKIDFTAQTPIQTNTNFLILCYFDKSHGEIGVRVNGSNAFTPETDYDNSIKTTAGMNIFRNRGSQSYGGKMFEFMVSQGQPGIGSGNKMYIEKAEGYLAHKWGLTSNLPVSHPYKNTAPTG
;
A
#
# COMPACT_ATOMS: atom_id res chain seq x y z
N SER A 1 1.03 -10.23 16.70
CA SER A 1 0.26 -9.04 17.10
C SER A 1 -1.09 -9.45 17.61
N SER A 2 -1.38 -9.09 18.83
CA SER A 2 -2.64 -9.42 19.44
C SER A 2 -3.74 -8.56 18.84
N ASN A 3 -4.69 -9.20 18.27
CA ASN A 3 -5.78 -8.62 17.54
C ASN A 3 -6.92 -8.19 18.48
N ALA A 4 -6.64 -7.31 19.41
CA ALA A 4 -7.67 -6.73 20.26
C ALA A 4 -8.46 -5.72 19.42
N GLY A 5 -9.61 -6.14 18.90
CA GLY A 5 -10.56 -5.24 18.28
C GLY A 5 -10.38 -4.94 16.80
N ASN A 6 -9.87 -5.86 16.01
CA ASN A 6 -9.76 -5.72 14.54
C ASN A 6 -8.92 -4.52 14.07
N LYS A 7 -7.89 -4.16 14.82
CA LYS A 7 -6.95 -3.11 14.50
C LYS A 7 -5.58 -3.71 14.31
N ILE A 8 -4.94 -3.41 13.19
CA ILE A 8 -3.53 -3.72 12.95
C ILE A 8 -2.78 -2.40 12.97
N ASP A 9 -1.80 -2.30 13.84
CA ASP A 9 -0.89 -1.17 13.93
C ASP A 9 0.45 -1.60 13.34
N PHE A 10 0.89 -0.89 12.33
CA PHE A 10 2.19 -1.10 11.73
C PHE A 10 3.11 0.07 12.05
N THR A 11 4.32 -0.24 12.50
CA THR A 11 5.39 0.75 12.60
C THR A 11 6.21 0.69 11.33
N ALA A 12 6.17 1.74 10.52
CA ALA A 12 6.93 1.80 9.29
C ALA A 12 8.44 1.70 9.57
N GLN A 13 9.10 0.80 8.89
CA GLN A 13 10.57 0.66 8.96
C GLN A 13 11.27 1.78 8.17
N THR A 14 10.59 2.31 7.16
CA THR A 14 11.10 3.43 6.36
C THR A 14 10.17 4.62 6.56
N PRO A 15 10.58 5.65 7.29
CA PRO A 15 9.75 6.83 7.49
C PRO A 15 9.54 7.59 6.17
N ILE A 16 8.32 8.08 5.97
CA ILE A 16 8.00 8.98 4.87
C ILE A 16 8.70 10.32 5.13
N GLN A 17 9.50 10.77 4.18
CA GLN A 17 10.21 12.03 4.28
C GLN A 17 9.27 13.21 4.06
N THR A 18 9.46 14.27 4.84
CA THR A 18 8.73 15.53 4.64
C THR A 18 9.20 16.23 3.35
N ASN A 19 8.31 16.98 2.71
CA ASN A 19 8.57 17.72 1.48
C ASN A 19 9.03 16.86 0.29
N THR A 20 8.69 15.59 0.27
CA THR A 20 8.95 14.69 -0.86
C THR A 20 7.66 14.08 -1.35
N ASN A 21 7.58 13.86 -2.66
CA ASN A 21 6.50 13.08 -3.24
C ASN A 21 6.79 11.60 -3.06
N PHE A 22 5.79 10.85 -2.69
CA PHE A 22 5.90 9.41 -2.49
C PHE A 22 4.65 8.69 -2.98
N LEU A 23 4.82 7.42 -3.22
CA LEU A 23 3.76 6.50 -3.58
C LEU A 23 3.51 5.56 -2.41
N ILE A 24 2.27 5.42 -1.99
CA ILE A 24 1.86 4.47 -0.96
C ILE A 24 0.81 3.53 -1.53
N LEU A 25 0.94 2.25 -1.26
CA LEU A 25 -0.01 1.22 -1.63
C LEU A 25 -0.32 0.36 -0.41
N CYS A 26 -1.61 0.26 -0.10
CA CYS A 26 -2.11 -0.65 0.94
C CYS A 26 -2.87 -1.78 0.26
N TYR A 27 -2.66 -3.01 0.69
CA TYR A 27 -3.38 -4.16 0.16
C TYR A 27 -3.85 -5.10 1.26
N PHE A 28 -4.92 -5.79 0.97
CA PHE A 28 -5.47 -6.84 1.80
C PHE A 28 -5.85 -8.03 0.91
N ASP A 29 -5.25 -9.16 1.17
CA ASP A 29 -5.57 -10.42 0.52
C ASP A 29 -6.16 -11.41 1.53
N LYS A 30 -7.47 -11.51 1.53
CA LYS A 30 -8.18 -12.41 2.42
C LYS A 30 -7.86 -13.88 2.15
N SER A 31 -7.60 -14.25 0.90
CA SER A 31 -7.34 -15.64 0.51
C SER A 31 -6.04 -16.19 1.08
N HIS A 32 -5.09 -15.30 1.34
CA HIS A 32 -3.79 -15.62 1.93
C HIS A 32 -3.64 -15.07 3.36
N GLY A 33 -4.68 -14.42 3.91
CA GLY A 33 -4.62 -13.80 5.22
C GLY A 33 -3.55 -12.70 5.30
N GLU A 34 -3.20 -12.07 4.19
CA GLU A 34 -2.09 -11.11 4.11
C GLU A 34 -2.60 -9.67 4.03
N ILE A 35 -2.03 -8.81 4.85
CA ILE A 35 -2.22 -7.36 4.79
C ILE A 35 -0.86 -6.67 4.76
N GLY A 36 -0.70 -5.68 3.92
CA GLY A 36 0.57 -4.97 3.82
C GLY A 36 0.44 -3.53 3.34
N VAL A 37 1.50 -2.79 3.60
CA VAL A 37 1.69 -1.42 3.10
C VAL A 37 3.05 -1.34 2.43
N ARG A 38 3.08 -0.74 1.26
CA ARG A 38 4.29 -0.49 0.49
C ARG A 38 4.48 1.01 0.30
N VAL A 39 5.71 1.44 0.35
CA VAL A 39 6.10 2.82 0.08
C VAL A 39 7.15 2.81 -1.02
N ASN A 40 6.90 3.57 -2.09
CA ASN A 40 7.81 3.68 -3.23
C ASN A 40 8.25 2.31 -3.80
N GLY A 41 7.31 1.36 -3.86
CA GLY A 41 7.57 0.03 -4.43
C GLY A 41 8.29 -0.97 -3.50
N SER A 42 8.49 -0.62 -2.23
CA SER A 42 9.08 -1.49 -1.22
C SER A 42 8.14 -1.71 -0.05
N ASN A 43 8.21 -2.88 0.58
CA ASN A 43 7.45 -3.12 1.80
C ASN A 43 7.88 -2.12 2.88
N ALA A 44 6.92 -1.39 3.43
CA ALA A 44 7.17 -0.45 4.53
C ALA A 44 7.40 -1.18 5.86
N PHE A 45 6.93 -2.42 5.95
CA PHE A 45 7.12 -3.34 7.08
C PHE A 45 6.92 -4.77 6.55
N THR A 46 7.25 -5.76 7.36
CA THR A 46 6.93 -7.16 7.04
C THR A 46 5.41 -7.32 6.99
N PRO A 47 4.85 -7.79 5.87
CA PRO A 47 3.41 -8.03 5.78
C PRO A 47 2.95 -8.97 6.89
N GLU A 48 1.82 -8.67 7.51
CA GLU A 48 1.17 -9.59 8.44
C GLU A 48 0.53 -10.71 7.65
N THR A 49 0.79 -11.94 8.08
CA THR A 49 0.15 -13.16 7.63
C THR A 49 -0.79 -13.67 8.72
N ASP A 50 -1.64 -14.61 8.41
CA ASP A 50 -2.63 -15.16 9.35
C ASP A 50 -3.73 -14.18 9.77
N TYR A 51 -3.99 -13.17 8.94
CA TYR A 51 -5.07 -12.23 9.16
C TYR A 51 -6.41 -12.82 8.69
N ASP A 52 -7.21 -13.24 9.64
CA ASP A 52 -8.47 -13.97 9.40
C ASP A 52 -9.71 -13.04 9.35
N ASN A 53 -9.59 -11.80 9.75
CA ASN A 53 -10.74 -10.92 9.88
C ASN A 53 -11.26 -10.37 8.55
N SER A 54 -12.57 -10.31 8.44
CA SER A 54 -13.23 -9.64 7.32
C SER A 54 -13.06 -8.12 7.40
N ILE A 55 -12.90 -7.48 6.25
CA ILE A 55 -12.98 -6.01 6.17
C ILE A 55 -14.38 -5.60 6.65
N LYS A 56 -14.44 -4.73 7.64
CA LYS A 56 -15.72 -4.18 8.10
C LYS A 56 -16.29 -3.24 7.05
N THR A 57 -17.43 -3.61 6.51
CA THR A 57 -18.14 -2.80 5.51
C THR A 57 -18.96 -1.66 6.10
N THR A 58 -19.13 -1.64 7.42
CA THR A 58 -19.92 -0.64 8.13
C THR A 58 -19.12 0.56 8.64
N ALA A 59 -17.78 0.52 8.52
CA ALA A 59 -16.92 1.62 8.91
C ALA A 59 -16.61 2.51 7.71
N GLY A 60 -16.65 3.82 7.91
CA GLY A 60 -16.18 4.76 6.91
C GLY A 60 -14.69 4.60 6.65
N MET A 61 -14.27 4.81 5.41
CA MET A 61 -12.85 4.86 5.05
C MET A 61 -12.28 6.23 5.44
N ASN A 62 -11.20 6.23 6.20
CA ASN A 62 -10.45 7.44 6.51
C ASN A 62 -9.12 7.41 5.76
N ILE A 63 -8.88 8.43 4.95
CA ILE A 63 -7.62 8.62 4.24
C ILE A 63 -6.89 9.80 4.90
N PHE A 64 -5.63 9.59 5.28
CA PHE A 64 -4.79 10.58 5.94
C PHE A 64 -5.33 11.12 7.28
N ARG A 65 -6.21 10.40 7.91
CA ARG A 65 -6.72 10.74 9.23
C ARG A 65 -6.75 9.51 10.14
N ASN A 66 -6.17 9.64 11.32
CA ASN A 66 -6.40 8.68 12.38
C ASN A 66 -7.79 8.95 13.00
N ARG A 67 -8.39 7.96 13.64
CA ARG A 67 -9.63 8.11 14.43
C ARG A 67 -9.51 9.12 15.57
N GLY A 68 -8.29 9.50 15.95
CA GLY A 68 -8.00 10.57 16.91
C GLY A 68 -7.81 11.94 16.25
N SER A 69 -7.07 12.80 16.92
CA SER A 69 -6.79 14.18 16.51
C SER A 69 -5.65 14.32 15.48
N GLN A 70 -5.03 13.22 15.07
CA GLN A 70 -3.89 13.26 14.15
C GLN A 70 -4.37 13.25 12.71
N SER A 71 -3.89 14.21 11.93
CA SER A 71 -4.13 14.31 10.50
C SER A 71 -2.81 14.49 9.76
N TYR A 72 -2.77 13.99 8.52
CA TYR A 72 -1.64 14.21 7.63
C TYR A 72 -1.80 15.57 6.94
N GLY A 73 -0.81 16.43 7.10
CA GLY A 73 -0.72 17.71 6.40
C GLY A 73 0.04 17.54 5.09
N GLY A 74 -0.68 17.49 3.97
CA GLY A 74 -0.07 17.29 2.67
C GLY A 74 -1.06 17.39 1.53
N LYS A 75 -0.61 17.08 0.33
CA LYS A 75 -1.43 17.04 -0.89
C LYS A 75 -1.55 15.61 -1.39
N MET A 76 -2.73 15.23 -1.83
CA MET A 76 -2.98 14.00 -2.55
C MET A 76 -3.18 14.33 -4.03
N PHE A 77 -2.41 13.73 -4.90
CA PHE A 77 -2.49 13.96 -6.35
C PHE A 77 -3.41 12.95 -7.03
N GLU A 78 -3.41 11.72 -6.56
CA GLU A 78 -4.25 10.66 -7.09
C GLU A 78 -4.55 9.61 -6.04
N PHE A 79 -5.74 9.02 -6.12
CA PHE A 79 -6.19 7.93 -5.28
C PHE A 79 -6.88 6.87 -6.13
N MET A 80 -6.46 5.63 -5.97
CA MET A 80 -7.04 4.48 -6.67
C MET A 80 -7.48 3.41 -5.68
N VAL A 81 -8.61 2.80 -5.93
CA VAL A 81 -9.08 1.61 -5.24
C VAL A 81 -9.37 0.53 -6.26
N SER A 82 -8.85 -0.66 -6.05
CA SER A 82 -9.12 -1.82 -6.87
C SER A 82 -9.60 -2.97 -5.99
N GLN A 83 -10.55 -3.73 -6.48
CA GLN A 83 -11.08 -4.91 -5.82
C GLN A 83 -10.93 -6.14 -6.71
N GLY A 84 -10.71 -7.28 -6.08
CA GLY A 84 -11.00 -8.56 -6.70
C GLY A 84 -9.93 -9.12 -7.63
N GLN A 85 -8.67 -8.83 -7.38
CA GLN A 85 -7.60 -9.55 -8.06
C GLN A 85 -7.15 -10.73 -7.19
N PRO A 86 -7.50 -11.98 -7.57
CA PRO A 86 -7.06 -13.15 -6.82
C PRO A 86 -5.54 -13.30 -6.89
N GLY A 87 -4.93 -13.70 -5.79
CA GLY A 87 -3.52 -14.04 -5.73
C GLY A 87 -2.57 -12.85 -5.52
N ILE A 88 -3.01 -11.80 -4.83
CA ILE A 88 -2.14 -10.68 -4.43
C ILE A 88 -1.12 -11.09 -3.36
N GLY A 89 -1.36 -12.21 -2.65
CA GLY A 89 -0.49 -12.68 -1.58
C GLY A 89 0.98 -12.73 -1.97
N SER A 90 1.85 -12.94 -1.01
CA SER A 90 3.32 -12.84 -1.10
C SER A 90 3.98 -13.47 -2.33
N GLY A 91 3.28 -14.40 -2.99
CA GLY A 91 3.74 -15.04 -4.23
C GLY A 91 3.37 -14.35 -5.55
N ASN A 92 2.40 -13.43 -5.56
CA ASN A 92 1.94 -12.80 -6.80
C ASN A 92 1.75 -11.28 -6.65
N LYS A 93 2.85 -10.57 -6.71
CA LYS A 93 2.89 -9.10 -6.61
C LYS A 93 2.59 -8.38 -7.92
N MET A 94 2.31 -9.09 -8.99
CA MET A 94 2.23 -8.51 -10.35
C MET A 94 1.23 -7.33 -10.42
N TYR A 95 0.06 -7.46 -9.82
CA TYR A 95 -0.95 -6.38 -9.84
C TYR A 95 -0.55 -5.19 -8.97
N ILE A 96 0.05 -5.46 -7.82
CA ILE A 96 0.60 -4.43 -6.94
C ILE A 96 1.68 -3.65 -7.67
N GLU A 97 2.64 -4.33 -8.26
CA GLU A 97 3.75 -3.72 -8.98
C GLU A 97 3.29 -3.00 -10.25
N LYS A 98 2.26 -3.49 -10.94
CA LYS A 98 1.64 -2.76 -12.06
C LYS A 98 1.03 -1.44 -11.61
N ALA A 99 0.28 -1.41 -10.51
CA ALA A 99 -0.31 -0.18 -9.97
C ALA A 99 0.78 0.82 -9.54
N GLU A 100 1.81 0.33 -8.86
CA GLU A 100 2.97 1.14 -8.48
C GLU A 100 3.69 1.70 -9.71
N GLY A 101 3.96 0.87 -10.71
CA GLY A 101 4.58 1.30 -11.95
C GLY A 101 3.77 2.33 -12.70
N TYR A 102 2.46 2.12 -12.83
CA TYR A 102 1.56 3.08 -13.48
C TYR A 102 1.63 4.46 -12.79
N LEU A 103 1.44 4.49 -11.49
CA LEU A 103 1.47 5.75 -10.74
C LEU A 103 2.86 6.40 -10.78
N ALA A 104 3.93 5.62 -10.67
CA ALA A 104 5.29 6.13 -10.71
C ALA A 104 5.62 6.79 -12.06
N HIS A 105 5.23 6.17 -13.16
CA HIS A 105 5.43 6.77 -14.49
C HIS A 105 4.55 8.00 -14.72
N LYS A 106 3.29 7.94 -14.30
CA LYS A 106 2.35 9.05 -14.44
C LYS A 106 2.80 10.31 -13.68
N TRP A 107 3.34 10.12 -12.47
CA TRP A 107 3.69 11.21 -11.56
C TRP A 107 5.19 11.50 -11.47
N GLY A 108 6.01 10.90 -12.34
CA GLY A 108 7.45 11.13 -12.36
C GLY A 108 8.19 10.61 -11.13
N LEU A 109 7.71 9.53 -10.53
CA LEU A 109 8.26 8.92 -9.30
C LEU A 109 9.08 7.66 -9.56
N THR A 110 9.44 7.37 -10.81
CA THR A 110 10.17 6.16 -11.17
C THR A 110 11.55 6.08 -10.51
N SER A 111 12.17 7.22 -10.23
CA SER A 111 13.44 7.27 -9.48
C SER A 111 13.31 6.72 -8.07
N ASN A 112 12.12 6.82 -7.45
CA ASN A 112 11.85 6.34 -6.10
C ASN A 112 11.65 4.82 -6.04
N LEU A 113 11.35 4.17 -7.17
CA LEU A 113 11.18 2.73 -7.21
C LEU A 113 12.54 2.02 -7.03
N PRO A 114 12.57 0.86 -6.34
CA PRO A 114 13.77 0.05 -6.22
C PRO A 114 14.33 -0.36 -7.60
N VAL A 115 15.63 -0.58 -7.68
CA VAL A 115 16.28 -1.05 -8.92
C VAL A 115 15.67 -2.37 -9.42
N SER A 116 15.25 -3.21 -8.50
CA SER A 116 14.62 -4.51 -8.78
C SER A 116 13.15 -4.41 -9.18
N HIS A 117 12.54 -3.22 -9.14
CA HIS A 117 11.12 -3.06 -9.48
C HIS A 117 10.90 -3.28 -10.98
N PRO A 118 9.99 -4.19 -11.41
CA PRO A 118 9.85 -4.58 -12.83
C PRO A 118 9.45 -3.42 -13.73
N TYR A 119 8.78 -2.42 -13.20
CA TYR A 119 8.31 -1.24 -13.94
C TYR A 119 9.10 0.03 -13.66
N LYS A 120 10.32 -0.09 -13.13
CA LYS A 120 11.17 1.09 -12.89
C LYS A 120 11.51 1.85 -14.18
N ASN A 121 11.87 1.12 -15.23
CA ASN A 121 12.36 1.69 -16.49
C ASN A 121 11.33 1.67 -17.61
N THR A 122 10.28 0.88 -17.47
CA THR A 122 9.25 0.71 -18.51
C THR A 122 7.87 0.75 -17.88
N ALA A 123 6.98 1.57 -18.41
CA ALA A 123 5.62 1.64 -17.91
C ALA A 123 4.89 0.30 -18.12
N PRO A 124 4.03 -0.11 -17.19
CA PRO A 124 3.22 -1.30 -17.39
C PRO A 124 2.26 -1.12 -18.57
N THR A 125 2.12 -2.15 -19.37
CA THR A 125 1.09 -2.22 -20.41
C THR A 125 -0.22 -2.74 -19.83
N GLY A 126 -1.31 -2.27 -20.37
CA GLY A 126 -2.66 -2.64 -19.94
C GLY A 126 -2.97 -4.14 -20.08
#